data_18788169136536fe1a7caca08497471b
#
_entry.id   18788169136536fe1a7caca08497471b
#
_cell.length_a   1.000
_cell.length_b   1.000
_cell.length_c   1.000
_cell.angle_alpha   90.00
_cell.angle_beta   90.00
_cell.angle_gamma   90.00
#
_symmetry.space_group_name_H-M   'P 1'
#
loop_
_entity.id
_entity.type
_entity.pdbx_description
1 polymer ?
#
loop_
_entity_poly.entity_id
_entity_poly.type
_entity_poly.pdbx_seq_one_letter_code
_entity_poly.pdbx_strand_id
1 'polypeptide(L)'
;MRVNEIFYSIQGEGHYTGTPAVFVRLAGCNLNCWFCDTEFHSFTEMSEDEIVAEASQYPSRYMVITGGEPTLQLTASLTSKLHAIGFYIMLETNGTQPLPEGCIVDWITCSPKCPSPATKHPTPNTHHPIRIQRIDELKVVYEGTEQDMSQYDVIQAKEYRLQPCCTGDRQKDTFITNQTIDYILTHPKWRLSLQTHKILGVR
;
A
#
# COMPACT_ATOMS: atom_id res chain seq x y z
N MET A 1 -1.66 -19.76 -4.46
CA MET A 1 -1.40 -18.50 -3.74
C MET A 1 -2.45 -18.32 -2.67
N ARG A 2 -2.09 -17.75 -1.55
CA ARG A 2 -3.04 -17.45 -0.47
C ARG A 2 -3.69 -16.10 -0.74
N VAL A 3 -4.92 -16.10 -1.20
CA VAL A 3 -5.72 -14.91 -1.54
C VAL A 3 -6.71 -14.65 -0.42
N ASN A 4 -6.64 -13.47 0.19
CA ASN A 4 -7.61 -13.06 1.20
C ASN A 4 -8.94 -12.68 0.53
N GLU A 5 -8.87 -11.85 -0.51
CA GLU A 5 -10.05 -11.45 -1.29
C GLU A 5 -9.69 -10.92 -2.68
N ILE A 6 -10.65 -11.04 -3.61
CA ILE A 6 -10.63 -10.34 -4.90
C ILE A 6 -11.94 -9.56 -5.00
N PHE A 7 -11.85 -8.26 -5.28
CA PHE A 7 -13.03 -7.40 -5.36
C PHE A 7 -12.82 -6.24 -6.33
N TYR A 8 -13.93 -5.62 -6.74
CA TYR A 8 -13.93 -4.45 -7.62
C TYR A 8 -14.42 -3.23 -6.86
N SER A 9 -13.62 -2.17 -6.86
CA SER A 9 -13.95 -0.94 -6.17
C SER A 9 -13.21 0.25 -6.78
N ILE A 10 -13.23 1.39 -6.08
CA ILE A 10 -12.48 2.60 -6.42
C ILE A 10 -11.20 2.61 -5.59
N GLN A 11 -10.03 2.83 -6.25
CA GLN A 11 -8.79 3.09 -5.50
C GLN A 11 -8.98 4.33 -4.62
N GLY A 12 -8.87 4.15 -3.32
CA GLY A 12 -9.16 5.19 -2.33
C GLY A 12 -7.94 6.01 -1.91
N GLU A 13 -6.73 5.63 -2.34
CA GLU A 13 -5.48 6.19 -1.83
C GLU A 13 -4.49 6.51 -2.95
N GLY A 14 -3.54 7.41 -2.65
CA GLY A 14 -2.38 7.67 -3.50
C GLY A 14 -2.68 8.35 -4.82
N HIS A 15 -1.81 8.08 -5.80
CA HIS A 15 -1.85 8.70 -7.13
C HIS A 15 -3.12 8.35 -7.91
N TYR A 16 -3.56 7.11 -7.80
CA TYR A 16 -4.71 6.60 -8.56
C TYR A 16 -6.05 6.74 -7.83
N THR A 17 -6.13 7.56 -6.78
CA THR A 17 -7.40 7.84 -6.08
C THR A 17 -8.51 8.19 -7.06
N GLY A 18 -9.66 7.53 -6.92
CA GLY A 18 -10.83 7.71 -7.80
C GLY A 18 -10.87 6.76 -9.00
N THR A 19 -9.81 5.99 -9.25
CA THR A 19 -9.76 5.04 -10.38
C THR A 19 -10.49 3.74 -10.03
N PRO A 20 -11.46 3.28 -10.86
CA PRO A 20 -12.03 1.95 -10.69
C PRO A 20 -10.99 0.87 -10.95
N ALA A 21 -10.80 -0.03 -9.99
CA ALA A 21 -9.76 -1.07 -10.06
C ALA A 21 -10.22 -2.40 -9.48
N VAL A 22 -9.64 -3.48 -9.98
CA VAL A 22 -9.76 -4.81 -9.39
C VAL A 22 -8.67 -4.93 -8.33
N PHE A 23 -9.06 -5.28 -7.12
CA PHE A 23 -8.13 -5.49 -6.01
C PHE A 23 -7.91 -6.98 -5.81
N VAL A 24 -6.63 -7.38 -5.77
CA VAL A 24 -6.21 -8.71 -5.36
C VAL A 24 -5.43 -8.56 -4.06
N ARG A 25 -6.06 -8.93 -2.96
CA ARG A 25 -5.47 -8.89 -1.63
C ARG A 25 -4.87 -10.23 -1.28
N LEU A 26 -3.54 -10.29 -1.18
CA LEU A 26 -2.81 -11.49 -0.79
C LEU A 26 -2.71 -11.58 0.74
N ALA A 27 -2.85 -12.77 1.27
CA ALA A 27 -2.75 -13.03 2.71
C ALA A 27 -1.29 -13.11 3.17
N GLY A 28 -1.08 -12.79 4.44
CA GLY A 28 0.22 -12.86 5.10
C GLY A 28 1.07 -11.61 4.93
N CYS A 29 1.74 -11.24 6.00
CA CYS A 29 2.66 -10.10 6.06
C CYS A 29 3.88 -10.47 6.90
N ASN A 30 5.02 -9.88 6.58
CA ASN A 30 6.24 -10.00 7.37
C ASN A 30 6.37 -8.91 8.45
N LEU A 31 5.40 -8.01 8.54
CA LEU A 31 5.32 -6.97 9.57
C LEU A 31 4.04 -7.12 10.39
N ASN A 32 4.03 -6.49 11.56
CA ASN A 32 2.87 -6.40 12.46
C ASN A 32 2.70 -4.95 12.91
N CYS A 33 2.08 -4.12 12.06
CA CYS A 33 1.88 -2.70 12.33
C CYS A 33 0.69 -2.50 13.27
N TRP A 34 0.83 -1.64 14.28
CA TRP A 34 -0.20 -1.38 15.27
C TRP A 34 -1.47 -0.71 14.69
N PHE A 35 -1.30 0.05 13.59
CA PHE A 35 -2.37 0.75 12.88
C PHE A 35 -2.89 -0.02 11.66
N CYS A 36 -2.52 -1.30 11.50
CA CYS A 36 -2.94 -2.08 10.35
C CYS A 36 -4.45 -2.29 10.39
N ASP A 37 -5.14 -1.83 9.37
CA ASP A 37 -6.58 -1.98 9.18
C ASP A 37 -6.95 -3.14 8.24
N THR A 38 -5.95 -3.87 7.76
CA THR A 38 -6.15 -5.00 6.85
C THR A 38 -6.19 -6.31 7.62
N GLU A 39 -7.26 -7.06 7.44
CA GLU A 39 -7.32 -8.47 7.81
C GLU A 39 -6.61 -9.26 6.69
N PHE A 40 -5.56 -10.03 7.02
CA PHE A 40 -4.77 -10.80 6.06
C PHE A 40 -4.44 -12.21 6.58
N HIS A 41 -5.16 -12.68 7.60
CA HIS A 41 -4.95 -14.04 8.18
C HIS A 41 -5.84 -15.08 7.51
N SER A 42 -7.07 -14.70 7.15
CA SER A 42 -7.98 -15.56 6.40
C SER A 42 -7.58 -15.59 4.92
N PHE A 43 -7.71 -16.75 4.29
CA PHE A 43 -7.42 -16.88 2.86
C PHE A 43 -8.08 -18.12 2.24
N THR A 44 -8.19 -18.07 0.93
CA THR A 44 -8.45 -19.21 0.06
C THR A 44 -7.20 -19.50 -0.77
N GLU A 45 -6.82 -20.76 -0.89
CA GLU A 45 -5.77 -21.16 -1.83
C GLU A 45 -6.33 -21.05 -3.27
N MET A 46 -5.68 -20.25 -4.09
CA MET A 46 -6.02 -20.06 -5.50
C MET A 46 -4.80 -20.25 -6.38
N SER A 47 -4.97 -20.88 -7.51
CA SER A 47 -3.99 -20.90 -8.59
C SER A 47 -3.93 -19.54 -9.27
N GLU A 48 -2.87 -19.26 -10.01
CA GLU A 48 -2.74 -18.05 -10.80
C GLU A 48 -3.86 -17.93 -11.86
N ASP A 49 -4.25 -19.05 -12.47
CA ASP A 49 -5.30 -19.08 -13.49
C ASP A 49 -6.69 -18.75 -12.89
N GLU A 50 -6.96 -19.21 -11.65
CA GLU A 50 -8.18 -18.82 -10.94
C GLU A 50 -8.21 -17.33 -10.61
N ILE A 51 -7.06 -16.75 -10.16
CA ILE A 51 -6.95 -15.30 -9.92
C ILE A 51 -7.20 -14.51 -11.21
N VAL A 52 -6.60 -14.93 -12.32
CA VAL A 52 -6.78 -14.29 -13.64
C VAL A 52 -8.23 -14.40 -14.10
N ALA A 53 -8.84 -15.58 -13.96
CA ALA A 53 -10.23 -15.81 -14.36
C ALA A 53 -11.21 -14.94 -13.53
N GLU A 54 -11.02 -14.87 -12.21
CA GLU A 54 -11.84 -14.04 -11.31
C GLU A 54 -11.68 -12.56 -11.66
N ALA A 55 -10.44 -12.07 -11.78
CA ALA A 55 -10.17 -10.67 -12.10
C ALA A 55 -10.74 -10.25 -13.46
N SER A 56 -10.79 -11.17 -14.43
CA SER A 56 -11.28 -10.91 -15.80
C SER A 56 -12.79 -10.63 -15.87
N GLN A 57 -13.54 -10.99 -14.82
CA GLN A 57 -15.00 -10.77 -14.77
C GLN A 57 -15.35 -9.29 -14.60
N TYR A 58 -14.41 -8.46 -14.15
CA TYR A 58 -14.62 -7.04 -13.89
C TYR A 58 -14.29 -6.17 -15.11
N PRO A 59 -14.96 -5.02 -15.27
CA PRO A 59 -14.83 -4.18 -16.47
C PRO A 59 -13.51 -3.38 -16.51
N SER A 60 -12.88 -3.12 -15.35
CA SER A 60 -11.62 -2.36 -15.32
C SER A 60 -10.43 -3.19 -15.80
N ARG A 61 -9.43 -2.48 -16.32
CA ARG A 61 -8.10 -3.02 -16.61
C ARG A 61 -7.02 -2.45 -15.68
N TYR A 62 -7.40 -1.72 -14.66
CA TYR A 62 -6.52 -1.37 -13.54
C TYR A 62 -6.64 -2.42 -12.45
N MET A 63 -5.48 -2.91 -11.99
CA MET A 63 -5.41 -3.90 -10.92
C MET A 63 -4.51 -3.38 -9.80
N VAL A 64 -4.98 -3.50 -8.57
CA VAL A 64 -4.18 -3.25 -7.36
C VAL A 64 -3.84 -4.59 -6.73
N ILE A 65 -2.57 -4.96 -6.76
CA ILE A 65 -2.07 -6.11 -6.00
C ILE A 65 -1.57 -5.58 -4.65
N THR A 66 -2.23 -6.00 -3.60
CA THR A 66 -2.03 -5.51 -2.23
C THR A 66 -2.16 -6.67 -1.24
N GLY A 67 -2.36 -6.39 0.03
CA GLY A 67 -2.65 -7.40 1.06
C GLY A 67 -1.91 -7.14 2.34
N GLY A 68 -1.34 -8.19 2.94
CA GLY A 68 -0.30 -8.06 3.95
C GLY A 68 0.97 -7.50 3.30
N GLU A 69 1.82 -8.41 2.78
CA GLU A 69 2.95 -8.00 1.92
C GLU A 69 2.94 -8.87 0.64
N PRO A 70 2.51 -8.31 -0.49
CA PRO A 70 2.31 -9.10 -1.70
C PRO A 70 3.60 -9.63 -2.32
N THR A 71 4.74 -8.97 -2.12
CA THR A 71 6.04 -9.44 -2.64
C THR A 71 6.48 -10.78 -2.09
N LEU A 72 5.89 -11.23 -0.97
CA LEU A 72 6.15 -12.58 -0.41
C LEU A 72 5.59 -13.71 -1.28
N GLN A 73 4.61 -13.43 -2.14
CA GLN A 73 3.91 -14.43 -2.93
C GLN A 73 3.84 -14.11 -4.42
N LEU A 74 4.06 -12.86 -4.82
CA LEU A 74 3.95 -12.42 -6.20
C LEU A 74 4.93 -13.19 -7.09
N THR A 75 4.49 -13.60 -8.28
CA THR A 75 5.28 -14.37 -9.24
C THR A 75 5.35 -13.67 -10.60
N ALA A 76 6.42 -13.92 -11.34
CA ALA A 76 6.57 -13.46 -12.71
C ALA A 76 5.48 -14.03 -13.63
N SER A 77 5.07 -15.27 -13.39
CA SER A 77 4.01 -15.93 -14.15
C SER A 77 2.67 -15.22 -13.99
N LEU A 78 2.27 -14.87 -12.76
CA LEU A 78 1.01 -14.15 -12.52
C LEU A 78 1.03 -12.78 -13.21
N THR A 79 2.10 -11.98 -13.01
CA THR A 79 2.18 -10.66 -13.63
C THR A 79 2.15 -10.73 -15.16
N SER A 80 2.82 -11.73 -15.75
CA SER A 80 2.81 -11.95 -17.19
C SER A 80 1.41 -12.31 -17.73
N LYS A 81 0.70 -13.21 -17.03
CA LYS A 81 -0.67 -13.60 -17.40
C LYS A 81 -1.64 -12.42 -17.34
N LEU A 82 -1.53 -11.59 -16.31
CA LEU A 82 -2.36 -10.39 -16.15
C LEU A 82 -2.09 -9.36 -17.24
N HIS A 83 -0.82 -9.10 -17.57
CA HIS A 83 -0.46 -8.22 -18.68
C HIS A 83 -0.96 -8.76 -20.03
N ALA A 84 -0.88 -10.09 -20.24
CA ALA A 84 -1.34 -10.72 -21.49
C ALA A 84 -2.82 -10.46 -21.79
N ILE A 85 -3.63 -10.22 -20.75
CA ILE A 85 -5.06 -9.86 -20.87
C ILE A 85 -5.32 -8.36 -20.67
N GLY A 86 -4.27 -7.54 -20.65
CA GLY A 86 -4.34 -6.08 -20.70
C GLY A 86 -4.49 -5.36 -19.37
N PHE A 87 -4.18 -5.99 -18.23
CA PHE A 87 -4.16 -5.28 -16.95
C PHE A 87 -2.94 -4.36 -16.83
N TYR A 88 -3.17 -3.17 -16.30
CA TYR A 88 -2.18 -2.26 -15.74
C TYR A 88 -2.04 -2.58 -14.25
N ILE A 89 -0.89 -3.05 -13.83
CA ILE A 89 -0.66 -3.61 -12.50
C ILE A 89 -0.04 -2.56 -11.58
N MET A 90 -0.76 -2.20 -10.53
CA MET A 90 -0.33 -1.36 -9.42
C MET A 90 -0.02 -2.24 -8.22
N LEU A 91 1.21 -2.17 -7.72
CA LEU A 91 1.66 -2.91 -6.55
C LEU A 91 1.72 -1.98 -5.34
N GLU A 92 1.07 -2.36 -4.25
CA GLU A 92 1.22 -1.72 -2.93
C GLU A 92 2.05 -2.61 -2.02
N THR A 93 3.20 -2.12 -1.57
CA THR A 93 4.16 -2.89 -0.76
C THR A 93 4.69 -2.05 0.41
N ASN A 94 5.09 -2.71 1.49
CA ASN A 94 5.83 -2.07 2.58
C ASN A 94 7.32 -1.82 2.23
N GLY A 95 7.78 -2.32 1.09
CA GLY A 95 9.12 -2.10 0.54
C GLY A 95 10.23 -2.92 1.17
N THR A 96 9.96 -3.76 2.18
CA THR A 96 10.99 -4.51 2.91
C THR A 96 11.57 -5.70 2.14
N GLN A 97 10.93 -6.07 1.04
CA GLN A 97 11.38 -7.12 0.14
C GLN A 97 11.65 -6.54 -1.25
N PRO A 98 12.60 -7.10 -2.01
CA PRO A 98 12.74 -6.74 -3.41
C PRO A 98 11.51 -7.21 -4.20
N LEU A 99 11.26 -6.59 -5.35
CA LEU A 99 10.31 -7.15 -6.31
C LEU A 99 10.85 -8.53 -6.75
N PRO A 100 10.04 -9.60 -6.71
CA PRO A 100 10.51 -10.92 -7.11
C PRO A 100 11.00 -10.92 -8.56
N GLU A 101 12.04 -11.73 -8.83
CA GLU A 101 12.70 -11.78 -10.12
C GLU A 101 11.71 -12.09 -11.26
N GLY A 102 11.83 -11.37 -12.36
CA GLY A 102 10.96 -11.51 -13.52
C GLY A 102 9.56 -10.91 -13.38
N CYS A 103 9.15 -10.44 -12.18
CA CYS A 103 7.89 -9.74 -12.02
C CYS A 103 7.94 -8.38 -12.72
N ILE A 104 6.91 -8.09 -13.50
CA ILE A 104 6.71 -6.79 -14.15
C ILE A 104 5.44 -6.18 -13.56
N VAL A 105 5.57 -4.96 -13.07
CA VAL A 105 4.44 -4.15 -12.56
C VAL A 105 4.59 -2.73 -13.12
N ASP A 106 3.47 -2.06 -13.36
CA ASP A 106 3.46 -0.75 -14.03
C ASP A 106 3.67 0.40 -13.05
N TRP A 107 3.15 0.25 -11.83
CA TRP A 107 3.25 1.25 -10.77
C TRP A 107 3.57 0.60 -9.43
N ILE A 108 4.52 1.15 -8.69
CA ILE A 108 4.88 0.69 -7.35
C ILE A 108 4.65 1.81 -6.34
N THR A 109 3.68 1.59 -5.47
CA THR A 109 3.47 2.38 -4.26
C THR A 109 4.20 1.70 -3.11
N CYS A 110 5.29 2.31 -2.66
CA CYS A 110 6.02 1.88 -1.47
C CYS A 110 5.50 2.65 -0.25
N SER A 111 5.04 1.91 0.75
CA SER A 111 4.57 2.48 2.02
C SER A 111 5.43 1.99 3.19
N PRO A 112 6.60 2.61 3.44
CA PRO A 112 7.50 2.19 4.51
C PRO A 112 6.80 2.25 5.87
N LYS A 113 7.11 1.30 6.74
CA LYS A 113 6.55 1.20 8.09
C LYS A 113 7.64 1.36 9.13
N CYS A 114 7.35 2.11 10.18
CA CYS A 114 8.19 2.12 11.37
C CYS A 114 7.88 0.92 12.27
N PRO A 115 8.86 0.40 13.01
CA PRO A 115 8.60 -0.60 14.04
C PRO A 115 7.57 -0.10 15.06
N SER A 116 6.68 -0.99 15.48
CA SER A 116 5.67 -0.66 16.50
C SER A 116 6.35 -0.23 17.81
N PRO A 117 5.87 0.85 18.47
CA PRO A 117 6.37 1.23 19.79
C PRO A 117 6.15 0.16 20.86
N ALA A 118 5.28 -0.82 20.62
CA ALA A 118 5.06 -1.96 21.51
C ALA A 118 6.20 -3.01 21.45
N THR A 119 7.13 -2.92 20.52
CA THR A 119 8.31 -3.78 20.52
C THR A 119 9.30 -3.28 21.56
N LYS A 120 9.77 -4.18 22.44
CA LYS A 120 10.68 -3.90 23.58
C LYS A 120 12.08 -3.38 23.16
N HIS A 121 12.31 -3.10 21.92
CA HIS A 121 13.49 -2.45 21.40
C HIS A 121 13.07 -1.12 20.77
N PRO A 122 13.25 0.00 21.51
CA PRO A 122 13.09 1.32 20.94
C PRO A 122 14.30 1.56 20.01
N THR A 123 14.26 1.00 18.80
CA THR A 123 15.03 1.61 17.72
C THR A 123 14.39 2.97 17.46
N PRO A 124 15.17 4.04 17.36
CA PRO A 124 14.64 5.37 17.10
C PRO A 124 13.76 5.30 15.86
N ASN A 125 12.66 5.99 15.84
CA ASN A 125 11.63 6.23 14.81
C ASN A 125 12.04 6.05 13.32
N THR A 126 12.82 5.03 13.02
CA THR A 126 13.30 4.73 11.67
C THR A 126 12.45 3.65 11.03
N HIS A 127 12.10 3.84 9.77
CA HIS A 127 11.38 2.81 9.02
C HIS A 127 12.20 1.52 8.85
N HIS A 128 11.54 0.39 8.61
CA HIS A 128 12.21 -0.83 8.19
C HIS A 128 13.02 -0.61 6.91
N PRO A 129 14.17 -1.28 6.73
CA PRO A 129 14.99 -1.12 5.54
C PRO A 129 14.20 -1.37 4.26
N ILE A 130 14.28 -0.43 3.32
CA ILE A 130 13.66 -0.54 2.00
C ILE A 130 14.61 -1.34 1.09
N ARG A 131 14.08 -2.39 0.48
CA ARG A 131 14.79 -3.27 -0.46
C ARG A 131 14.24 -3.23 -1.87
N ILE A 132 13.05 -2.66 -2.06
CA ILE A 132 12.49 -2.45 -3.38
C ILE A 132 13.29 -1.36 -4.10
N GLN A 133 13.67 -1.60 -5.36
CA GLN A 133 14.62 -0.73 -6.07
C GLN A 133 13.95 0.41 -6.83
N ARG A 134 12.71 0.20 -7.32
CA ARG A 134 11.93 1.21 -8.01
C ARG A 134 10.75 1.62 -7.14
N ILE A 135 10.56 2.90 -6.99
CA ILE A 135 9.43 3.48 -6.27
C ILE A 135 8.82 4.54 -7.18
N ASP A 136 7.59 4.32 -7.64
CA ASP A 136 6.86 5.31 -8.40
C ASP A 136 6.15 6.28 -7.43
N GLU A 137 5.61 5.77 -6.33
CA GLU A 137 4.99 6.55 -5.28
C GLU A 137 5.53 6.14 -3.90
N LEU A 138 6.03 7.10 -3.14
CA LEU A 138 6.30 6.94 -1.72
C LEU A 138 5.08 7.43 -0.95
N LYS A 139 4.36 6.51 -0.28
CA LYS A 139 3.18 6.82 0.54
C LYS A 139 3.50 6.57 2.02
N VAL A 140 3.70 7.65 2.78
CA VAL A 140 4.02 7.57 4.21
C VAL A 140 2.77 7.77 5.04
N VAL A 141 2.51 6.85 5.97
CA VAL A 141 1.50 7.03 7.01
C VAL A 141 2.08 7.98 8.05
N TYR A 142 1.40 9.11 8.27
CA TYR A 142 1.83 10.15 9.19
C TYR A 142 1.11 10.00 10.52
N GLU A 143 1.88 9.81 11.57
CA GLU A 143 1.38 9.54 12.93
C GLU A 143 1.36 10.80 13.81
N GLY A 144 1.88 11.93 13.28
CA GLY A 144 1.94 13.20 13.99
C GLY A 144 3.34 13.80 14.02
N THR A 145 3.49 14.92 14.71
CA THR A 145 4.73 15.74 14.73
C THR A 145 5.94 15.04 15.37
N GLU A 146 5.71 14.00 16.16
CA GLU A 146 6.79 13.21 16.77
C GLU A 146 7.50 12.27 15.78
N GLN A 147 6.93 12.10 14.57
CA GLN A 147 7.51 11.26 13.54
C GLN A 147 8.69 11.98 12.87
N ASP A 148 9.86 11.35 12.87
CA ASP A 148 11.01 11.87 12.14
C ASP A 148 10.81 11.70 10.63
N MET A 149 10.45 12.79 9.96
CA MET A 149 10.21 12.80 8.52
C MET A 149 11.49 12.88 7.69
N SER A 150 12.63 13.26 8.28
CA SER A 150 13.92 13.39 7.57
C SER A 150 14.42 12.05 7.01
N GLN A 151 14.04 10.95 7.64
CA GLN A 151 14.35 9.60 7.20
C GLN A 151 13.86 9.26 5.79
N TYR A 152 12.84 9.98 5.31
CA TYR A 152 12.27 9.79 3.96
C TYR A 152 12.91 10.68 2.89
N ASP A 153 13.81 11.58 3.27
CA ASP A 153 14.42 12.52 2.31
C ASP A 153 15.41 11.83 1.36
N VAL A 154 15.98 10.72 1.78
CA VAL A 154 16.92 9.92 0.98
C VAL A 154 16.23 8.99 -0.02
N ILE A 155 14.92 8.81 0.11
CA ILE A 155 14.15 7.91 -0.75
C ILE A 155 13.72 8.66 -2.01
N GLN A 156 14.11 8.12 -3.17
CA GLN A 156 13.75 8.66 -4.46
C GLN A 156 12.46 8.02 -4.98
N ALA A 157 11.47 8.84 -5.30
CA ALA A 157 10.20 8.43 -5.90
C ALA A 157 9.73 9.49 -6.91
N LYS A 158 8.83 9.14 -7.82
CA LYS A 158 8.20 10.11 -8.74
C LYS A 158 7.17 10.97 -8.02
N GLU A 159 6.42 10.36 -7.09
CA GLU A 159 5.35 11.00 -6.32
C GLU A 159 5.58 10.75 -4.83
N TYR A 160 5.26 11.75 -4.01
CA TYR A 160 5.35 11.69 -2.55
C TYR A 160 3.98 11.98 -1.94
N ARG A 161 3.47 11.02 -1.17
CA ARG A 161 2.16 11.08 -0.53
C ARG A 161 2.29 10.97 0.98
N LEU A 162 1.63 11.87 1.68
CA LEU A 162 1.51 11.83 3.13
C LEU A 162 0.05 11.54 3.49
N GLN A 163 -0.16 10.47 4.24
CA GLN A 163 -1.48 9.98 4.58
C GLN A 163 -1.66 10.00 6.10
N PRO A 164 -2.63 10.75 6.64
CA PRO A 164 -2.87 10.75 8.08
C PRO A 164 -3.20 9.35 8.57
N CYS A 165 -2.59 8.96 9.68
CA CYS A 165 -2.87 7.68 10.33
C CYS A 165 -4.32 7.65 10.83
N CYS A 166 -5.05 6.59 10.49
CA CYS A 166 -6.38 6.32 11.02
C CYS A 166 -6.24 5.42 12.24
N THR A 167 -6.57 5.95 13.42
CA THR A 167 -6.47 5.23 14.70
C THR A 167 -7.79 4.63 15.16
N GLY A 168 -8.90 5.01 14.51
CA GLY A 168 -10.27 4.69 14.92
C GLY A 168 -10.84 5.62 15.99
N ASP A 169 -10.03 6.54 16.53
CA ASP A 169 -10.48 7.61 17.41
C ASP A 169 -10.67 8.90 16.59
N ARG A 170 -11.91 9.35 16.45
CA ARG A 170 -12.26 10.49 15.61
C ARG A 170 -11.54 11.80 16.02
N GLN A 171 -11.33 12.03 17.32
CA GLN A 171 -10.66 13.26 17.76
C GLN A 171 -9.18 13.21 17.41
N LYS A 172 -8.55 12.06 17.68
CA LYS A 172 -7.14 11.83 17.33
C LYS A 172 -6.92 11.87 15.82
N ASP A 173 -7.80 11.23 15.05
CA ASP A 173 -7.73 11.20 13.58
C ASP A 173 -7.86 12.61 12.98
N THR A 174 -8.78 13.44 13.53
CA THR A 174 -8.90 14.85 13.13
C THR A 174 -7.65 15.64 13.47
N PHE A 175 -7.06 15.43 14.64
CA PHE A 175 -5.83 16.10 15.06
C PHE A 175 -4.65 15.73 14.15
N ILE A 176 -4.44 14.43 13.88
CA ILE A 176 -3.39 13.95 12.98
C ILE A 176 -3.61 14.49 11.56
N THR A 177 -4.85 14.53 11.09
CA THR A 177 -5.17 15.09 9.76
C THR A 177 -4.77 16.55 9.65
N ASN A 178 -5.07 17.37 10.65
CA ASN A 178 -4.67 18.78 10.66
C ASN A 178 -3.14 18.92 10.66
N GLN A 179 -2.44 18.17 11.51
CA GLN A 179 -0.98 18.15 11.50
C GLN A 179 -0.39 17.70 10.15
N THR A 180 -1.03 16.74 9.48
CA THR A 180 -0.62 16.30 8.14
C THR A 180 -0.74 17.44 7.13
N ILE A 181 -1.84 18.20 7.17
CA ILE A 181 -2.07 19.35 6.31
C ILE A 181 -1.02 20.44 6.58
N ASP A 182 -0.79 20.78 7.84
CA ASP A 182 0.21 21.80 8.23
C ASP A 182 1.62 21.40 7.75
N TYR A 183 1.97 20.12 7.89
CA TYR A 183 3.25 19.61 7.38
C TYR A 183 3.35 19.75 5.86
N ILE A 184 2.34 19.36 5.11
CA ILE A 184 2.31 19.45 3.64
C ILE A 184 2.44 20.90 3.17
N LEU A 185 1.74 21.83 3.82
CA LEU A 185 1.78 23.26 3.47
C LEU A 185 3.18 23.87 3.62
N THR A 186 3.99 23.34 4.51
CA THR A 186 5.38 23.76 4.71
C THR A 186 6.41 22.92 3.94
N HIS A 187 5.99 21.77 3.40
CA HIS A 187 6.85 20.83 2.67
C HIS A 187 6.21 20.43 1.32
N PRO A 188 6.22 21.30 0.31
CA PRO A 188 5.42 21.18 -0.91
C PRO A 188 5.79 20.01 -1.84
N LYS A 189 6.84 19.24 -1.54
CA LYS A 189 7.11 17.97 -2.24
C LYS A 189 6.05 16.91 -1.90
N TRP A 190 5.43 17.00 -0.71
CA TRP A 190 4.41 16.07 -0.26
C TRP A 190 3.03 16.49 -0.73
N ARG A 191 2.21 15.52 -1.08
CA ARG A 191 0.80 15.69 -1.42
C ARG A 191 -0.07 14.87 -0.48
N LEU A 192 -1.24 15.38 -0.15
CA LEU A 192 -2.18 14.67 0.72
C LEU A 192 -2.69 13.39 0.04
N SER A 193 -2.67 12.29 0.78
CA SER A 193 -3.43 11.08 0.49
C SER A 193 -4.45 10.89 1.59
N LEU A 194 -5.67 10.53 1.22
CA LEU A 194 -6.73 10.15 2.17
C LEU A 194 -7.17 8.73 1.89
N GLN A 195 -7.84 8.10 2.84
CA GLN A 195 -8.57 6.85 2.64
C GLN A 195 -9.99 7.17 2.15
N THR A 196 -10.11 7.65 0.91
CA THR A 196 -11.40 8.16 0.36
C THR A 196 -12.45 7.06 0.29
N HIS A 197 -12.07 5.80 0.13
CA HIS A 197 -12.98 4.65 0.19
C HIS A 197 -13.72 4.59 1.54
N LYS A 198 -13.06 4.90 2.67
CA LYS A 198 -13.71 4.97 3.98
C LYS A 198 -14.68 6.14 4.08
N ILE A 199 -14.33 7.29 3.49
CA ILE A 199 -15.20 8.48 3.47
C ILE A 199 -16.46 8.22 2.64
N LEU A 200 -16.31 7.53 1.52
CA LEU A 200 -17.41 7.20 0.60
C LEU A 200 -18.23 5.99 1.03
N GLY A 201 -17.76 5.22 2.02
CA GLY A 201 -18.39 3.98 2.45
C GLY A 201 -18.37 2.88 1.38
N VAL A 202 -17.38 2.92 0.49
CA VAL A 202 -17.11 1.86 -0.48
C VAL A 202 -15.98 0.95 0.01
N ARG A 203 -15.89 -0.23 -0.59
CA ARG A 203 -14.88 -1.22 -0.20
C ARG A 203 -13.49 -0.84 -0.66
#